data_1c3e3467fa30a965a3d971a69146a928
#
_entry.id   1c3e3467fa30a965a3d971a69146a928
#
_cell.length_a   1.000
_cell.length_b   1.000
_cell.length_c   1.000
_cell.angle_alpha   90.00
_cell.angle_beta   90.00
_cell.angle_gamma   90.00
#
_symmetry.space_group_name_H-M   'P 1'
#
loop_
_entity.id
_entity.type
_entity.pdbx_description
1 polymer ?
#
loop_
_entity_poly.entity_id
_entity_poly.type
_entity_poly.pdbx_seq_one_letter_code
_entity_poly.pdbx_strand_id
1 'polypeptide(L)'
;MTDRAALLPTLLGFGAAALAAPAPDSTTEAMIRELGLREAARPVRETPGWRRPERVLVRAGSPERLAFFQAVAPGVELVDVADPAAAAAAAPGADASVGFCEAAVLQAGPQIRWVQLYTAGALPCGSQPVIRERGITVTNMQRISGPEIAEHVMAMLLALNRGLPAWLALQQQAEWKPQAVPPTSMRELGGRTLLVVGLGGIGTEVARRASGFGMRVTATRASPAAKPDFVDYVGTPADLRKLAAAADVVVNCTPLLPSTERLFDAAFFATMKPGGIFINVGRGKSVVQADLVAALRSGRLAGAGLDVTDPEPLPADDPLWKLPNVIITPHVSASSDRLFERIFLLARENLRRYVEGERLLSVVDVERGY
;
A
#
# COMPACT_ATOMS: atom_id res chain seq x y z
N MET A 1 -12.51 21.90 2.85
CA MET A 1 -11.27 21.59 3.59
C MET A 1 -11.69 20.72 4.76
N THR A 2 -11.90 19.44 4.52
CA THR A 2 -12.36 18.46 5.53
C THR A 2 -11.22 17.53 5.83
N ASP A 3 -10.94 17.52 7.09
CA ASP A 3 -9.89 16.83 7.83
C ASP A 3 -9.83 15.32 7.49
N ARG A 4 -8.79 14.88 6.76
CA ARG A 4 -8.53 13.48 6.39
C ARG A 4 -7.75 12.69 7.47
N ALA A 5 -7.66 13.24 8.68
CA ALA A 5 -6.98 12.58 9.80
C ALA A 5 -7.80 11.47 10.49
N ALA A 6 -9.04 11.21 10.08
CA ALA A 6 -10.01 10.42 10.83
C ALA A 6 -10.37 9.04 10.25
N LEU A 7 -9.48 8.38 9.49
CA LEU A 7 -9.73 7.02 9.00
C LEU A 7 -8.70 5.99 9.51
N LEU A 8 -8.32 6.12 10.77
CA LEU A 8 -8.07 4.93 11.59
C LEU A 8 -9.38 4.65 12.33
N PRO A 9 -10.06 3.53 12.09
CA PRO A 9 -11.21 3.18 12.90
C PRO A 9 -10.77 3.22 14.35
N THR A 10 -11.59 3.82 15.18
CA THR A 10 -11.51 3.75 16.64
C THR A 10 -11.21 2.30 17.00
N LEU A 11 -10.04 2.05 17.59
CA LEU A 11 -9.54 0.73 18.01
C LEU A 11 -10.35 0.20 19.20
N LEU A 12 -11.67 0.11 19.05
CA LEU A 12 -12.59 -0.46 20.03
C LEU A 12 -13.12 -1.77 19.46
N GLY A 13 -12.57 -2.89 19.91
CA GLY A 13 -13.24 -4.16 19.79
C GLY A 13 -12.48 -5.37 19.24
N PHE A 14 -11.17 -5.31 19.03
CA PHE A 14 -10.41 -6.56 18.91
C PHE A 14 -9.89 -6.93 20.30
N GLY A 15 -10.40 -8.07 20.81
CA GLY A 15 -10.00 -8.63 22.08
C GLY A 15 -8.49 -8.60 22.22
N ALA A 16 -8.02 -8.27 23.44
CA ALA A 16 -6.64 -8.31 23.82
C ALA A 16 -6.08 -9.73 23.63
N ALA A 17 -5.70 -10.05 22.38
CA ALA A 17 -4.68 -11.06 22.21
C ALA A 17 -3.45 -10.47 22.89
N ALA A 18 -3.15 -10.94 24.08
CA ALA A 18 -1.94 -10.62 24.80
C ALA A 18 -0.80 -10.78 23.78
N LEU A 19 -0.16 -9.67 23.41
CA LEU A 19 1.11 -9.71 22.72
C LEU A 19 2.07 -10.34 23.74
N ALA A 20 2.20 -11.68 23.69
CA ALA A 20 3.24 -12.39 24.40
C ALA A 20 4.55 -11.69 24.01
N ALA A 21 5.41 -11.45 25.01
CA ALA A 21 6.73 -10.86 24.76
C ALA A 21 7.34 -11.63 23.58
N PRO A 22 7.72 -10.98 22.47
CA PRO A 22 8.16 -11.67 21.30
C PRO A 22 9.39 -12.49 21.65
N ALA A 23 9.42 -13.73 21.16
CA ALA A 23 10.68 -14.45 21.08
C ALA A 23 11.66 -13.54 20.31
N PRO A 24 12.90 -13.36 20.79
CA PRO A 24 13.81 -12.41 20.18
C PRO A 24 14.06 -12.75 18.72
N ASP A 25 14.08 -11.75 17.87
CA ASP A 25 14.59 -11.69 16.51
C ASP A 25 14.00 -12.60 15.41
N SER A 26 13.69 -13.86 15.65
CA SER A 26 13.33 -14.81 14.59
C SER A 26 12.06 -14.40 13.80
N THR A 27 11.05 -13.84 14.47
CA THR A 27 9.79 -13.41 13.84
C THR A 27 10.00 -12.16 12.97
N THR A 28 10.73 -11.17 13.49
CA THR A 28 11.05 -9.94 12.76
C THR A 28 11.96 -10.24 11.56
N GLU A 29 12.98 -11.07 11.73
CA GLU A 29 13.84 -11.48 10.62
C GLU A 29 13.10 -12.29 9.56
N ALA A 30 12.20 -13.18 9.97
CA ALA A 30 11.35 -13.93 9.05
C ALA A 30 10.48 -12.97 8.23
N MET A 31 9.84 -12.00 8.87
CA MET A 31 9.04 -10.96 8.21
C MET A 31 9.90 -10.13 7.23
N ILE A 32 11.09 -9.71 7.62
CA ILE A 32 12.01 -8.95 6.75
C ILE A 32 12.33 -9.73 5.49
N ARG A 33 12.64 -11.03 5.62
CA ARG A 33 12.94 -11.91 4.49
C ARG A 33 11.71 -12.18 3.62
N GLU A 34 10.58 -12.54 4.24
CA GLU A 34 9.32 -12.86 3.56
C GLU A 34 8.84 -11.70 2.70
N LEU A 35 8.83 -10.49 3.26
CA LEU A 35 8.35 -9.29 2.57
C LEU A 35 9.43 -8.61 1.72
N GLY A 36 10.68 -9.06 1.80
CA GLY A 36 11.81 -8.49 1.10
C GLY A 36 12.02 -7.02 1.47
N LEU A 37 11.94 -6.70 2.76
CA LEU A 37 12.17 -5.33 3.25
C LEU A 37 13.62 -4.92 2.94
N ARG A 38 13.78 -3.68 2.50
CA ARG A 38 15.09 -3.19 2.04
C ARG A 38 15.75 -2.33 3.10
N GLU A 39 17.02 -2.61 3.34
CA GLU A 39 17.87 -1.77 4.17
C GLU A 39 18.34 -0.53 3.41
N ALA A 40 18.54 0.56 4.14
CA ALA A 40 19.25 1.73 3.63
C ALA A 40 20.66 1.36 3.14
N ALA A 41 21.18 2.12 2.18
CA ALA A 41 22.54 1.91 1.68
C ALA A 41 23.62 2.13 2.73
N ARG A 42 23.36 3.04 3.71
CA ARG A 42 24.29 3.42 4.77
C ARG A 42 23.63 3.30 6.14
N PRO A 43 24.42 3.02 7.20
CA PRO A 43 23.96 3.12 8.57
C PRO A 43 23.50 4.53 8.91
N VAL A 44 22.46 4.66 9.76
CA VAL A 44 21.93 5.99 10.12
C VAL A 44 22.95 6.83 10.93
N ARG A 45 23.90 6.18 11.64
CA ARG A 45 24.98 6.89 12.33
C ARG A 45 25.91 7.68 11.40
N GLU A 46 25.89 7.40 10.10
CA GLU A 46 26.64 8.15 9.09
C GLU A 46 25.85 9.35 8.55
N THR A 47 24.57 9.51 8.97
CA THR A 47 23.76 10.66 8.57
C THR A 47 24.19 11.91 9.38
N PRO A 48 24.38 13.06 8.72
CA PRO A 48 24.75 14.29 9.43
C PRO A 48 23.75 14.63 10.54
N GLY A 49 24.27 14.91 11.74
CA GLY A 49 23.47 15.27 12.90
C GLY A 49 22.82 14.10 13.62
N TRP A 50 23.09 12.85 13.22
CA TRP A 50 22.67 11.71 14.04
C TRP A 50 23.48 11.66 15.34
N ARG A 51 22.78 11.37 16.40
CA ARG A 51 23.30 10.96 17.70
C ARG A 51 22.39 9.86 18.24
N ARG A 52 22.88 9.07 19.17
CA ARG A 52 21.99 8.15 19.90
C ARG A 52 20.86 8.96 20.53
N PRO A 53 19.59 8.61 20.25
CA PRO A 53 18.48 9.40 20.78
C PRO A 53 18.40 9.28 22.29
N GLU A 54 18.03 10.37 22.95
CA GLU A 54 17.71 10.41 24.36
C GLU A 54 16.20 10.38 24.59
N ARG A 55 15.42 10.96 23.66
CA ARG A 55 13.98 11.10 23.75
C ARG A 55 13.30 10.84 22.41
N VAL A 56 12.28 9.97 22.39
CA VAL A 56 11.54 9.59 21.18
C VAL A 56 10.04 9.63 21.45
N LEU A 57 9.30 10.33 20.58
CA LEU A 57 7.83 10.29 20.58
C LEU A 57 7.38 8.96 19.95
N VAL A 58 6.45 8.29 20.60
CA VAL A 58 5.90 7.02 20.08
C VAL A 58 4.38 7.02 20.17
N ARG A 59 3.72 6.64 19.09
CA ARG A 59 2.29 6.32 19.10
C ARG A 59 2.11 4.84 19.43
N ALA A 60 2.23 4.50 20.71
CA ALA A 60 2.08 3.12 21.16
C ALA A 60 0.60 2.72 21.28
N GLY A 61 -0.21 3.59 21.86
CA GLY A 61 -1.66 3.41 22.02
C GLY A 61 -2.04 2.41 23.12
N SER A 62 -1.07 1.76 23.77
CA SER A 62 -1.28 0.98 25.00
C SER A 62 0.02 0.81 25.79
N PRO A 63 -0.06 0.58 27.12
CA PRO A 63 1.13 0.31 27.94
C PRO A 63 1.94 -0.90 27.49
N GLU A 64 1.28 -1.96 27.02
CA GLU A 64 1.93 -3.18 26.55
C GLU A 64 2.76 -2.91 25.29
N ARG A 65 2.23 -2.10 24.37
CA ARG A 65 2.97 -1.70 23.16
C ARG A 65 4.09 -0.74 23.48
N LEU A 66 3.90 0.18 24.44
CA LEU A 66 4.99 1.03 24.90
C LEU A 66 6.13 0.19 25.47
N ALA A 67 5.82 -0.79 26.33
CA ALA A 67 6.80 -1.74 26.86
C ALA A 67 7.50 -2.55 25.74
N PHE A 68 6.74 -2.94 24.69
CA PHE A 68 7.27 -3.62 23.52
C PHE A 68 8.31 -2.78 22.76
N PHE A 69 8.08 -1.48 22.62
CA PHE A 69 9.07 -0.54 22.05
C PHE A 69 10.24 -0.30 23.02
N GLN A 70 9.94 -0.12 24.33
CA GLN A 70 10.98 0.16 25.33
C GLN A 70 12.03 -0.95 25.43
N ALA A 71 11.62 -2.19 25.22
CA ALA A 71 12.52 -3.35 25.28
C ALA A 71 13.71 -3.29 24.27
N VAL A 72 13.60 -2.49 23.21
CA VAL A 72 14.66 -2.33 22.20
C VAL A 72 15.34 -0.96 22.24
N ALA A 73 14.95 -0.11 23.17
CA ALA A 73 15.48 1.25 23.33
C ALA A 73 15.93 1.50 24.81
N PRO A 74 16.86 0.69 25.35
CA PRO A 74 17.29 0.86 26.74
C PRO A 74 17.97 2.22 26.94
N GLY A 75 17.56 2.91 28.02
CA GLY A 75 18.10 4.23 28.35
C GLY A 75 17.57 5.39 27.49
N VAL A 76 16.60 5.13 26.62
CA VAL A 76 15.89 6.15 25.84
C VAL A 76 14.53 6.42 26.49
N GLU A 77 14.19 7.69 26.68
CA GLU A 77 12.87 8.11 27.13
C GLU A 77 11.88 7.95 25.96
N LEU A 78 10.95 7.00 26.06
CA LEU A 78 9.83 6.87 25.12
C LEU A 78 8.61 7.60 25.66
N VAL A 79 8.16 8.62 24.93
CA VAL A 79 6.96 9.41 25.30
C VAL A 79 5.79 8.91 24.46
N ASP A 80 4.84 8.19 25.10
CA ASP A 80 3.61 7.76 24.43
C ASP A 80 2.68 8.95 24.22
N VAL A 81 2.29 9.19 22.98
CA VAL A 81 1.41 10.29 22.59
C VAL A 81 0.27 9.78 21.73
N ALA A 82 -0.95 10.23 22.06
CA ALA A 82 -2.17 9.67 21.46
C ALA A 82 -2.51 10.28 20.08
N ASP A 83 -2.22 11.57 19.90
CA ASP A 83 -2.66 12.36 18.75
C ASP A 83 -1.61 13.42 18.33
N PRO A 84 -1.77 14.06 17.18
CA PRO A 84 -0.82 15.06 16.69
C PRO A 84 -0.66 16.29 17.58
N ALA A 85 -1.70 16.70 18.31
CA ALA A 85 -1.63 17.87 19.20
C ALA A 85 -0.76 17.55 20.44
N ALA A 86 -0.99 16.39 21.05
CA ALA A 86 -0.17 15.88 22.13
C ALA A 86 1.29 15.65 21.67
N ALA A 87 1.48 15.14 20.44
CA ALA A 87 2.81 14.96 19.86
C ALA A 87 3.53 16.30 19.67
N ALA A 88 2.86 17.34 19.19
CA ALA A 88 3.44 18.67 19.03
C ALA A 88 3.81 19.30 20.39
N ALA A 89 2.96 19.12 21.42
CA ALA A 89 3.25 19.60 22.77
C ALA A 89 4.47 18.90 23.41
N ALA A 90 4.65 17.61 23.13
CA ALA A 90 5.75 16.79 23.64
C ALA A 90 7.04 16.84 22.78
N ALA A 91 6.98 17.44 21.59
CA ALA A 91 8.07 17.45 20.62
C ALA A 91 9.33 18.22 21.02
N PRO A 92 9.29 19.27 21.87
CA PRO A 92 10.50 19.91 22.35
C PRO A 92 11.45 18.91 23.00
N GLY A 93 12.72 18.87 22.50
CA GLY A 93 13.74 17.94 22.98
C GLY A 93 13.66 16.52 22.41
N ALA A 94 12.68 16.18 21.57
CA ALA A 94 12.60 14.86 20.93
C ALA A 94 13.59 14.73 19.77
N ASP A 95 14.33 13.61 19.70
CA ASP A 95 15.28 13.27 18.65
C ASP A 95 14.63 12.55 17.46
N ALA A 96 13.52 11.87 17.71
CA ALA A 96 12.79 11.11 16.70
C ALA A 96 11.28 11.03 16.99
N SER A 97 10.52 10.65 15.98
CA SER A 97 9.07 10.46 16.06
C SER A 97 8.64 9.16 15.37
N VAL A 98 7.91 8.32 16.10
CA VAL A 98 7.29 7.09 15.60
C VAL A 98 5.78 7.25 15.59
N GLY A 99 5.22 7.39 14.38
CA GLY A 99 3.78 7.53 14.16
C GLY A 99 3.29 8.94 13.84
N PHE A 100 4.13 9.98 13.95
CA PHE A 100 3.74 11.37 13.68
C PHE A 100 4.71 12.08 12.76
N CYS A 101 4.19 12.84 11.79
CA CYS A 101 4.97 13.64 10.85
C CYS A 101 4.25 14.96 10.50
N GLU A 102 3.33 15.40 11.31
CA GLU A 102 2.61 16.65 11.07
C GLU A 102 3.54 17.86 11.20
N ALA A 103 3.29 18.90 10.42
CA ALA A 103 4.13 20.10 10.38
C ALA A 103 4.33 20.71 11.78
N ALA A 104 3.27 20.73 12.60
CA ALA A 104 3.32 21.24 13.97
C ALA A 104 4.29 20.45 14.85
N VAL A 105 4.36 19.12 14.70
CA VAL A 105 5.29 18.24 15.44
C VAL A 105 6.73 18.53 15.02
N LEU A 106 6.98 18.62 13.72
CA LEU A 106 8.32 18.88 13.19
C LEU A 106 8.82 20.30 13.51
N GLN A 107 7.92 21.29 13.54
CA GLN A 107 8.24 22.67 13.95
C GLN A 107 8.57 22.75 15.44
N ALA A 108 7.77 22.11 16.30
CA ALA A 108 7.98 22.10 17.73
C ALA A 108 9.20 21.26 18.16
N GLY A 109 9.56 20.24 17.35
CA GLY A 109 10.69 19.35 17.60
C GLY A 109 11.87 19.62 16.61
N PRO A 110 12.65 20.71 16.75
CA PRO A 110 13.73 21.04 15.81
C PRO A 110 14.87 20.04 15.83
N GLN A 111 14.96 19.19 16.83
CA GLN A 111 15.99 18.16 16.97
C GLN A 111 15.60 16.83 16.30
N ILE A 112 14.35 16.63 15.90
CA ILE A 112 13.91 15.41 15.23
C ILE A 112 14.72 15.20 13.94
N ARG A 113 15.35 14.03 13.81
CA ARG A 113 16.17 13.60 12.67
C ARG A 113 15.64 12.34 11.99
N TRP A 114 14.71 11.63 12.62
CA TRP A 114 14.08 10.45 12.05
C TRP A 114 12.60 10.44 12.36
N VAL A 115 11.81 10.05 11.35
CA VAL A 115 10.38 9.82 11.45
C VAL A 115 10.06 8.42 10.91
N GLN A 116 9.34 7.63 11.71
CA GLN A 116 8.73 6.37 11.29
C GLN A 116 7.24 6.59 11.05
N LEU A 117 6.77 6.39 9.82
CA LEU A 117 5.35 6.41 9.50
C LEU A 117 4.71 5.05 9.76
N TYR A 118 3.41 5.02 10.13
CA TYR A 118 2.59 3.80 10.22
C TYR A 118 1.80 3.52 8.93
N THR A 119 2.08 4.26 7.86
CA THR A 119 1.45 4.11 6.55
C THR A 119 2.50 3.80 5.48
N ALA A 120 2.09 3.16 4.38
CA ALA A 120 2.96 2.99 3.22
C ALA A 120 3.08 4.28 2.38
N GLY A 121 2.01 5.10 2.34
CA GLY A 121 2.03 6.39 1.65
C GLY A 121 2.87 7.41 2.42
N ALA A 122 3.88 7.98 1.78
CA ALA A 122 4.82 8.92 2.39
C ALA A 122 4.59 10.39 2.02
N LEU A 123 3.79 10.68 0.99
CA LEU A 123 3.64 12.04 0.44
C LEU A 123 3.27 13.12 1.46
N PRO A 124 2.30 12.94 2.39
CA PRO A 124 1.97 14.00 3.34
C PRO A 124 3.14 14.40 4.24
N CYS A 125 4.05 13.46 4.51
CA CYS A 125 5.26 13.70 5.28
C CYS A 125 6.41 14.19 4.38
N GLY A 126 6.77 13.40 3.38
CA GLY A 126 7.95 13.62 2.54
C GLY A 126 7.90 14.90 1.68
N SER A 127 6.70 15.44 1.41
CA SER A 127 6.52 16.69 0.68
C SER A 127 6.76 17.95 1.51
N GLN A 128 6.89 17.84 2.84
CA GLN A 128 7.13 18.99 3.70
C GLN A 128 8.56 19.53 3.50
N PRO A 129 8.77 20.83 3.24
CA PRO A 129 10.11 21.40 3.01
C PRO A 129 11.08 21.09 4.13
N VAL A 130 10.63 21.12 5.38
CA VAL A 130 11.44 20.87 6.57
C VAL A 130 12.11 19.48 6.57
N ILE A 131 11.53 18.49 5.92
CA ILE A 131 12.13 17.14 5.80
C ILE A 131 13.45 17.22 5.04
N ARG A 132 13.47 17.94 3.91
CA ARG A 132 14.68 18.14 3.09
C ARG A 132 15.66 19.11 3.73
N GLU A 133 15.18 20.25 4.18
CA GLU A 133 15.98 21.33 4.79
C GLU A 133 16.79 20.83 5.99
N ARG A 134 16.20 19.95 6.79
CA ARG A 134 16.84 19.39 7.99
C ARG A 134 17.48 18.01 7.76
N GLY A 135 17.36 17.44 6.57
CA GLY A 135 17.84 16.09 6.27
C GLY A 135 17.18 15.01 7.14
N ILE A 136 15.88 15.14 7.43
CA ILE A 136 15.16 14.17 8.25
C ILE A 136 15.00 12.87 7.49
N THR A 137 15.48 11.77 8.05
CA THR A 137 15.22 10.44 7.48
C THR A 137 13.79 10.05 7.72
N VAL A 138 13.08 9.63 6.69
CA VAL A 138 11.71 9.11 6.78
C VAL A 138 11.72 7.63 6.43
N THR A 139 11.09 6.82 7.28
CA THR A 139 10.82 5.40 7.01
C THR A 139 9.31 5.16 7.03
N ASN A 140 8.83 4.21 6.21
CA ASN A 140 7.41 3.93 6.08
C ASN A 140 7.10 2.43 6.09
N MET A 141 5.84 2.07 5.87
CA MET A 141 5.35 0.68 5.84
C MET A 141 5.30 0.10 4.42
N GLN A 142 6.22 0.50 3.53
CA GLN A 142 6.28 -0.10 2.19
C GLN A 142 6.52 -1.61 2.29
N ARG A 143 5.84 -2.39 1.45
CA ARG A 143 5.84 -3.86 1.37
C ARG A 143 5.06 -4.59 2.48
N ILE A 144 4.76 -3.95 3.60
CA ILE A 144 4.08 -4.59 4.75
C ILE A 144 2.75 -5.19 4.35
N SER A 145 1.94 -4.46 3.57
CA SER A 145 0.61 -4.87 3.12
C SER A 145 0.61 -5.50 1.72
N GLY A 146 1.78 -5.88 1.20
CA GLY A 146 1.87 -6.49 -0.14
C GLY A 146 1.06 -7.77 -0.29
N PRO A 147 1.17 -8.74 0.64
CA PRO A 147 0.45 -10.00 0.56
C PRO A 147 -1.06 -9.87 0.52
N GLU A 148 -1.67 -9.18 1.50
CA GLU A 148 -3.12 -9.02 1.61
C GLU A 148 -3.72 -8.21 0.46
N ILE A 149 -3.05 -7.14 0.01
CA ILE A 149 -3.48 -6.39 -1.16
C ILE A 149 -3.45 -7.27 -2.42
N ALA A 150 -2.43 -8.10 -2.56
CA ALA A 150 -2.35 -9.03 -3.69
C ALA A 150 -3.44 -10.11 -3.65
N GLU A 151 -3.78 -10.61 -2.47
CA GLU A 151 -4.91 -11.53 -2.28
C GLU A 151 -6.24 -10.86 -2.63
N HIS A 152 -6.42 -9.60 -2.24
CA HIS A 152 -7.58 -8.80 -2.60
C HIS A 152 -7.70 -8.61 -4.12
N VAL A 153 -6.58 -8.33 -4.80
CA VAL A 153 -6.52 -8.27 -6.28
C VAL A 153 -6.97 -9.59 -6.90
N MET A 154 -6.44 -10.71 -6.41
CA MET A 154 -6.80 -12.03 -6.93
C MET A 154 -8.27 -12.38 -6.63
N ALA A 155 -8.79 -11.99 -5.47
CA ALA A 155 -10.21 -12.17 -5.13
C ALA A 155 -11.12 -11.41 -6.10
N MET A 156 -10.85 -10.12 -6.37
CA MET A 156 -11.60 -9.34 -7.35
C MET A 156 -11.48 -9.93 -8.77
N LEU A 157 -10.26 -10.33 -9.17
CA LEU A 157 -10.02 -10.92 -10.49
C LEU A 157 -10.80 -12.22 -10.66
N LEU A 158 -10.72 -13.13 -9.70
CA LEU A 158 -11.44 -14.40 -9.74
C LEU A 158 -12.94 -14.19 -9.71
N ALA A 159 -13.44 -13.28 -8.87
CA ALA A 159 -14.87 -12.96 -8.80
C ALA A 159 -15.40 -12.46 -10.15
N LEU A 160 -14.71 -11.51 -10.79
CA LEU A 160 -15.09 -11.00 -12.12
C LEU A 160 -15.01 -12.10 -13.18
N ASN A 161 -13.93 -12.86 -13.18
CA ASN A 161 -13.66 -13.87 -14.19
C ASN A 161 -14.62 -15.07 -14.12
N ARG A 162 -15.19 -15.34 -12.93
CA ARG A 162 -16.15 -16.42 -12.68
C ARG A 162 -17.60 -15.93 -12.62
N GLY A 163 -17.84 -14.63 -12.87
CA GLY A 163 -19.20 -14.06 -12.88
C GLY A 163 -19.86 -14.02 -11.48
N LEU A 164 -19.07 -14.05 -10.39
CA LEU A 164 -19.60 -14.09 -9.02
C LEU A 164 -20.56 -12.93 -8.71
N PRO A 165 -20.34 -11.68 -9.17
CA PRO A 165 -21.31 -10.60 -8.90
C PRO A 165 -22.75 -10.94 -9.36
N ALA A 166 -22.89 -11.53 -10.55
CA ALA A 166 -24.19 -11.94 -11.07
C ALA A 166 -24.80 -13.11 -10.28
N TRP A 167 -23.97 -14.09 -9.91
CA TRP A 167 -24.43 -15.25 -9.12
C TRP A 167 -24.89 -14.83 -7.72
N LEU A 168 -24.16 -13.91 -7.07
CA LEU A 168 -24.55 -13.39 -5.76
C LEU A 168 -25.86 -12.60 -5.81
N ALA A 169 -26.08 -11.83 -6.89
CA ALA A 169 -27.34 -11.12 -7.08
C ALA A 169 -28.54 -12.10 -7.23
N LEU A 170 -28.36 -13.19 -8.00
CA LEU A 170 -29.39 -14.23 -8.13
C LEU A 170 -29.60 -15.00 -6.82
N GLN A 171 -28.55 -15.27 -6.08
CA GLN A 171 -28.66 -15.90 -4.75
C GLN A 171 -29.52 -15.08 -3.79
N GLN A 172 -29.36 -13.75 -3.78
CA GLN A 172 -30.18 -12.85 -2.95
C GLN A 172 -31.67 -12.88 -3.34
N GLN A 173 -31.98 -13.23 -4.60
CA GLN A 173 -33.34 -13.36 -5.12
C GLN A 173 -33.89 -14.79 -5.01
N ALA A 174 -33.13 -15.73 -4.44
CA ALA A 174 -33.42 -17.16 -4.40
C ALA A 174 -33.69 -17.76 -5.80
N GLU A 175 -32.96 -17.25 -6.82
CA GLU A 175 -33.13 -17.66 -8.21
C GLU A 175 -32.04 -18.62 -8.68
N TRP A 176 -32.43 -19.81 -9.19
CA TRP A 176 -31.51 -20.78 -9.81
C TRP A 176 -31.60 -20.67 -11.34
N LYS A 177 -30.74 -19.81 -11.92
CA LYS A 177 -30.74 -19.48 -13.35
C LYS A 177 -29.36 -19.71 -13.98
N PRO A 178 -28.95 -20.96 -14.33
CA PRO A 178 -27.64 -21.26 -14.87
C PRO A 178 -27.30 -20.52 -16.18
N GLN A 179 -28.31 -20.03 -16.91
CA GLN A 179 -28.15 -19.30 -18.18
C GLN A 179 -27.90 -17.79 -17.99
N ALA A 180 -28.00 -17.27 -16.78
CA ALA A 180 -27.85 -15.83 -16.52
C ALA A 180 -26.41 -15.33 -16.80
N VAL A 181 -25.41 -16.20 -16.66
CA VAL A 181 -24.01 -15.90 -17.04
C VAL A 181 -23.60 -16.89 -18.13
N PRO A 182 -23.38 -16.43 -19.37
CA PRO A 182 -22.95 -17.30 -20.46
C PRO A 182 -21.63 -18.01 -20.13
N PRO A 183 -21.51 -19.32 -20.36
CA PRO A 183 -20.24 -20.05 -20.12
C PRO A 183 -19.03 -19.40 -20.81
N THR A 184 -19.23 -18.80 -21.97
CA THR A 184 -18.18 -18.12 -22.76
C THR A 184 -17.66 -16.83 -22.12
N SER A 185 -18.39 -16.25 -21.16
CA SER A 185 -17.93 -15.08 -20.39
C SER A 185 -17.14 -15.48 -19.16
N MET A 186 -17.25 -16.72 -18.69
CA MET A 186 -16.45 -17.28 -17.61
C MET A 186 -15.12 -17.80 -18.17
N ARG A 187 -14.02 -17.22 -17.71
CA ARG A 187 -12.71 -17.48 -18.32
C ARG A 187 -11.76 -18.14 -17.33
N GLU A 188 -10.88 -19.00 -17.80
CA GLU A 188 -9.73 -19.49 -17.04
C GLU A 188 -8.61 -18.46 -17.04
N LEU A 189 -7.81 -18.44 -15.98
CA LEU A 189 -6.65 -17.55 -15.88
C LEU A 189 -5.40 -18.13 -16.55
N GLY A 190 -5.25 -19.46 -16.56
CA GLY A 190 -4.11 -20.15 -17.15
C GLY A 190 -3.82 -19.71 -18.58
N GLY A 191 -2.56 -19.42 -18.88
CA GLY A 191 -2.10 -18.96 -20.20
C GLY A 191 -2.45 -17.51 -20.57
N ARG A 192 -3.31 -16.80 -19.77
CA ARG A 192 -3.61 -15.38 -19.99
C ARG A 192 -2.48 -14.49 -19.50
N THR A 193 -2.40 -13.29 -20.06
CA THR A 193 -1.38 -12.32 -19.69
C THR A 193 -1.92 -11.30 -18.68
N LEU A 194 -1.25 -11.17 -17.54
CA LEU A 194 -1.48 -10.12 -16.55
C LEU A 194 -0.35 -9.10 -16.64
N LEU A 195 -0.70 -7.81 -16.76
CA LEU A 195 0.22 -6.70 -16.66
C LEU A 195 0.13 -6.06 -15.28
N VAL A 196 1.23 -6.05 -14.56
CA VAL A 196 1.41 -5.28 -13.33
C VAL A 196 1.99 -3.92 -13.66
N VAL A 197 1.22 -2.85 -13.47
CA VAL A 197 1.71 -1.49 -13.60
C VAL A 197 2.24 -1.03 -12.24
N GLY A 198 3.57 -0.96 -12.13
CA GLY A 198 4.26 -0.69 -10.87
C GLY A 198 4.72 -1.96 -10.13
N LEU A 199 5.85 -2.56 -10.56
CA LEU A 199 6.45 -3.73 -9.91
C LEU A 199 7.24 -3.32 -8.64
N GLY A 200 6.52 -2.77 -7.67
CA GLY A 200 6.97 -2.48 -6.31
C GLY A 200 6.65 -3.62 -5.34
N GLY A 201 6.46 -3.31 -4.04
CA GLY A 201 6.11 -4.33 -3.03
C GLY A 201 4.79 -5.04 -3.36
N ILE A 202 3.71 -4.28 -3.56
CA ILE A 202 2.39 -4.83 -3.91
C ILE A 202 2.44 -5.55 -5.25
N GLY A 203 2.97 -4.90 -6.28
CA GLY A 203 3.01 -5.48 -7.62
C GLY A 203 3.83 -6.77 -7.70
N THR A 204 4.87 -6.94 -6.89
CA THR A 204 5.63 -8.18 -6.79
C THR A 204 4.78 -9.32 -6.21
N GLU A 205 3.99 -9.04 -5.19
CA GLU A 205 3.10 -10.04 -4.58
C GLU A 205 1.91 -10.41 -5.49
N VAL A 206 1.37 -9.43 -6.24
CA VAL A 206 0.37 -9.69 -7.30
C VAL A 206 0.97 -10.58 -8.40
N ALA A 207 2.17 -10.25 -8.89
CA ALA A 207 2.86 -11.02 -9.93
C ALA A 207 3.09 -12.47 -9.50
N ARG A 208 3.55 -12.69 -8.25
CA ARG A 208 3.80 -14.03 -7.70
C ARG A 208 2.53 -14.88 -7.68
N ARG A 209 1.41 -14.30 -7.18
CA ARG A 209 0.14 -15.02 -7.10
C ARG A 209 -0.45 -15.30 -8.49
N ALA A 210 -0.40 -14.34 -9.40
CA ALA A 210 -0.85 -14.51 -10.78
C ALA A 210 -0.07 -15.62 -11.51
N SER A 211 1.25 -15.67 -11.33
CA SER A 211 2.09 -16.76 -11.85
C SER A 211 1.67 -18.11 -11.30
N GLY A 212 1.31 -18.20 -10.00
CA GLY A 212 0.78 -19.43 -9.37
C GLY A 212 -0.54 -19.92 -9.99
N PHE A 213 -1.32 -19.03 -10.62
CA PHE A 213 -2.51 -19.38 -11.40
C PHE A 213 -2.18 -19.73 -12.89
N GLY A 214 -0.92 -19.88 -13.23
CA GLY A 214 -0.49 -20.21 -14.59
C GLY A 214 -0.62 -19.04 -15.59
N MET A 215 -0.74 -17.80 -15.10
CA MET A 215 -0.74 -16.62 -15.95
C MET A 215 0.67 -16.26 -16.42
N ARG A 216 0.78 -15.70 -17.60
CA ARG A 216 1.99 -14.99 -18.03
C ARG A 216 1.98 -13.60 -17.40
N VAL A 217 3.08 -13.23 -16.74
CA VAL A 217 3.16 -11.97 -16.02
C VAL A 217 4.15 -11.03 -16.70
N THR A 218 3.65 -9.87 -17.11
CA THR A 218 4.47 -8.74 -17.52
C THR A 218 4.32 -7.59 -16.54
N ALA A 219 5.30 -6.71 -16.49
CA ALA A 219 5.24 -5.58 -15.56
C ALA A 219 5.92 -4.33 -16.11
N THR A 220 5.58 -3.16 -15.53
CA THR A 220 6.36 -1.94 -15.70
C THR A 220 6.96 -1.49 -14.37
N ARG A 221 8.13 -0.86 -14.43
CA ARG A 221 8.81 -0.30 -13.26
C ARG A 221 9.71 0.87 -13.66
N ALA A 222 9.65 1.97 -12.88
CA ALA A 222 10.47 3.15 -13.11
C ALA A 222 11.91 2.99 -12.58
N SER A 223 12.08 2.24 -11.48
CA SER A 223 13.40 2.03 -10.86
C SER A 223 14.08 0.76 -11.37
N PRO A 224 15.40 0.79 -11.62
CA PRO A 224 16.13 -0.43 -11.97
C PRO A 224 16.17 -1.40 -10.79
N ALA A 225 15.90 -2.67 -11.04
CA ALA A 225 16.08 -3.76 -10.10
C ALA A 225 16.02 -5.10 -10.88
N ALA A 226 16.51 -6.19 -10.27
CA ALA A 226 16.45 -7.51 -10.87
C ALA A 226 14.99 -7.93 -11.14
N LYS A 227 14.77 -8.61 -12.24
CA LYS A 227 13.49 -9.21 -12.60
C LYS A 227 13.27 -10.46 -11.76
N PRO A 228 12.12 -10.61 -11.05
CA PRO A 228 11.80 -11.89 -10.40
C PRO A 228 11.58 -13.01 -11.42
N ASP A 229 11.91 -14.24 -11.06
CA ASP A 229 11.81 -15.39 -11.96
C ASP A 229 10.38 -15.70 -12.42
N PHE A 230 9.38 -15.37 -11.58
CA PHE A 230 7.96 -15.52 -11.88
C PHE A 230 7.36 -14.38 -12.72
N VAL A 231 8.18 -13.46 -13.24
CA VAL A 231 7.79 -12.39 -14.16
C VAL A 231 8.46 -12.62 -15.50
N ASP A 232 7.71 -12.72 -16.60
CA ASP A 232 8.25 -12.99 -17.93
C ASP A 232 9.02 -11.79 -18.49
N TYR A 233 8.46 -10.57 -18.32
CA TYR A 233 9.07 -9.35 -18.84
C TYR A 233 8.81 -8.14 -17.92
N VAL A 234 9.83 -7.32 -17.73
CA VAL A 234 9.73 -6.03 -17.03
C VAL A 234 10.18 -4.92 -17.98
N GLY A 235 9.23 -4.06 -18.34
CA GLY A 235 9.48 -2.84 -19.12
C GLY A 235 9.59 -1.60 -18.23
N THR A 236 9.83 -0.48 -18.90
CA THR A 236 9.80 0.87 -18.33
C THR A 236 8.38 1.47 -18.43
N PRO A 237 8.10 2.63 -17.84
CA PRO A 237 6.84 3.34 -18.07
C PRO A 237 6.53 3.62 -19.54
N ALA A 238 7.54 3.79 -20.38
CA ALA A 238 7.36 4.02 -21.82
C ALA A 238 6.77 2.79 -22.54
N ASP A 239 6.98 1.59 -22.01
CA ASP A 239 6.45 0.35 -22.59
C ASP A 239 5.00 0.06 -22.22
N LEU A 240 4.38 0.89 -21.34
CA LEU A 240 3.09 0.63 -20.73
C LEU A 240 1.99 0.32 -21.76
N ARG A 241 1.81 1.15 -22.77
CA ARG A 241 0.77 0.95 -23.79
C ARG A 241 1.00 -0.31 -24.63
N LYS A 242 2.25 -0.60 -25.00
CA LYS A 242 2.62 -1.82 -25.70
C LYS A 242 2.28 -3.07 -24.90
N LEU A 243 2.60 -3.07 -23.61
CA LEU A 243 2.31 -4.20 -22.72
C LEU A 243 0.80 -4.33 -22.44
N ALA A 244 0.08 -3.21 -22.30
CA ALA A 244 -1.37 -3.21 -22.11
C ALA A 244 -2.11 -3.80 -23.31
N ALA A 245 -1.64 -3.55 -24.54
CA ALA A 245 -2.21 -4.13 -25.76
C ALA A 245 -2.13 -5.67 -25.81
N ALA A 246 -1.15 -6.25 -25.12
CA ALA A 246 -0.97 -7.70 -25.03
C ALA A 246 -1.62 -8.33 -23.78
N ALA A 247 -2.11 -7.52 -22.84
CA ALA A 247 -2.61 -7.98 -21.56
C ALA A 247 -4.12 -8.31 -21.59
N ASP A 248 -4.51 -9.41 -20.96
CA ASP A 248 -5.90 -9.77 -20.67
C ASP A 248 -6.39 -9.10 -19.37
N VAL A 249 -5.45 -8.84 -18.45
CA VAL A 249 -5.69 -8.20 -17.17
C VAL A 249 -4.64 -7.13 -16.92
N VAL A 250 -5.04 -5.95 -16.48
CA VAL A 250 -4.15 -4.87 -16.05
C VAL A 250 -4.41 -4.55 -14.59
N VAL A 251 -3.37 -4.57 -13.78
CA VAL A 251 -3.43 -4.23 -12.33
C VAL A 251 -2.58 -3.00 -12.07
N ASN A 252 -3.20 -1.93 -11.58
CA ASN A 252 -2.50 -0.73 -11.13
C ASN A 252 -2.03 -0.89 -9.69
N CYS A 253 -0.71 -0.86 -9.49
CA CYS A 253 -0.02 -0.87 -8.20
C CYS A 253 0.91 0.36 -8.04
N THR A 254 0.70 1.43 -8.83
CA THR A 254 1.56 2.62 -8.78
C THR A 254 1.20 3.54 -7.62
N PRO A 255 2.19 4.24 -7.03
CA PRO A 255 1.91 5.37 -6.16
C PRO A 255 1.32 6.54 -7.00
N LEU A 256 0.66 7.49 -6.32
CA LEU A 256 0.25 8.73 -6.97
C LEU A 256 1.44 9.69 -7.05
N LEU A 257 1.84 9.99 -8.25
CA LEU A 257 2.89 10.95 -8.62
C LEU A 257 2.37 11.81 -9.76
N PRO A 258 2.98 12.96 -10.07
CA PRO A 258 2.61 13.74 -11.26
C PRO A 258 2.62 12.90 -12.55
N SER A 259 3.53 11.92 -12.67
CA SER A 259 3.64 11.03 -13.83
C SER A 259 2.64 9.88 -13.85
N THR A 260 1.92 9.62 -12.77
CA THR A 260 0.93 8.54 -12.66
C THR A 260 -0.48 9.07 -12.43
N GLU A 261 -0.65 10.37 -12.21
CA GLU A 261 -1.96 11.02 -12.17
C GLU A 261 -2.61 10.94 -13.56
N ARG A 262 -3.88 10.53 -13.60
CA ARG A 262 -4.67 10.36 -14.83
C ARG A 262 -3.98 9.46 -15.90
N LEU A 263 -3.14 8.52 -15.46
CA LEU A 263 -2.40 7.60 -16.33
C LEU A 263 -3.33 6.70 -17.16
N PHE A 264 -4.47 6.32 -16.58
CA PHE A 264 -5.44 5.42 -17.17
C PHE A 264 -6.65 6.23 -17.70
N ASP A 265 -6.50 6.71 -18.91
CA ASP A 265 -7.45 7.51 -19.68
C ASP A 265 -8.19 6.68 -20.76
N ALA A 266 -9.08 7.32 -21.53
CA ALA A 266 -9.80 6.69 -22.63
C ALA A 266 -8.85 6.04 -23.66
N ALA A 267 -7.74 6.71 -23.99
CA ALA A 267 -6.75 6.19 -24.93
C ALA A 267 -6.02 4.96 -24.38
N PHE A 268 -5.78 4.92 -23.08
CA PHE A 268 -5.25 3.73 -22.40
C PHE A 268 -6.22 2.56 -22.48
N PHE A 269 -7.48 2.75 -22.09
CA PHE A 269 -8.50 1.69 -22.14
C PHE A 269 -8.78 1.20 -23.56
N ALA A 270 -8.71 2.09 -24.54
CA ALA A 270 -8.79 1.71 -25.96
C ALA A 270 -7.61 0.84 -26.43
N THR A 271 -6.46 0.94 -25.77
CA THR A 271 -5.28 0.11 -26.08
C THR A 271 -5.40 -1.31 -25.52
N MET A 272 -6.08 -1.52 -24.39
CA MET A 272 -6.25 -2.85 -23.80
C MET A 272 -6.95 -3.80 -24.76
N LYS A 273 -6.77 -5.12 -24.59
CA LYS A 273 -7.54 -6.11 -25.35
C LYS A 273 -9.05 -5.92 -25.15
N PRO A 274 -9.89 -6.12 -26.19
CA PRO A 274 -11.35 -6.18 -26.01
C PRO A 274 -11.73 -7.23 -24.98
N GLY A 275 -12.57 -6.84 -24.02
CA GLY A 275 -12.97 -7.70 -22.93
C GLY A 275 -11.87 -7.90 -21.86
N GLY A 276 -10.85 -7.05 -21.81
CA GLY A 276 -9.87 -7.04 -20.73
C GLY A 276 -10.48 -6.65 -19.38
N ILE A 277 -9.78 -6.97 -18.30
CA ILE A 277 -10.15 -6.60 -16.93
C ILE A 277 -9.14 -5.59 -16.39
N PHE A 278 -9.64 -4.55 -15.72
CA PHE A 278 -8.81 -3.55 -15.05
C PHE A 278 -9.00 -3.60 -13.54
N ILE A 279 -7.90 -3.62 -12.77
CA ILE A 279 -7.96 -3.62 -11.31
C ILE A 279 -7.10 -2.46 -10.79
N ASN A 280 -7.64 -1.68 -9.86
CA ASN A 280 -6.94 -0.57 -9.24
C ASN A 280 -6.86 -0.73 -7.73
N VAL A 281 -5.64 -0.98 -7.23
CA VAL A 281 -5.27 -0.98 -5.81
C VAL A 281 -4.15 0.05 -5.53
N GLY A 282 -3.87 0.92 -6.51
CA GLY A 282 -2.91 2.01 -6.38
C GLY A 282 -3.54 3.26 -5.78
N ARG A 283 -4.03 4.16 -6.64
CA ARG A 283 -4.73 5.41 -6.23
C ARG A 283 -5.84 5.72 -7.22
N GLY A 284 -6.97 6.26 -6.71
CA GLY A 284 -8.11 6.65 -7.54
C GLY A 284 -7.75 7.68 -8.60
N LYS A 285 -7.00 8.72 -8.23
CA LYS A 285 -6.57 9.81 -9.13
C LYS A 285 -5.67 9.36 -10.30
N SER A 286 -5.16 8.15 -10.30
CA SER A 286 -4.45 7.61 -11.47
C SER A 286 -5.38 7.21 -12.61
N VAL A 287 -6.70 7.17 -12.36
CA VAL A 287 -7.73 6.82 -13.35
C VAL A 287 -8.59 8.04 -13.69
N VAL A 288 -8.85 8.22 -14.97
CA VAL A 288 -9.92 9.11 -15.43
C VAL A 288 -11.23 8.35 -15.32
N GLN A 289 -11.95 8.53 -14.22
CA GLN A 289 -13.11 7.69 -13.85
C GLN A 289 -14.21 7.69 -14.90
N ALA A 290 -14.48 8.83 -15.53
CA ALA A 290 -15.47 8.94 -16.62
C ALA A 290 -15.10 8.04 -17.83
N ASP A 291 -13.82 7.97 -18.16
CA ASP A 291 -13.30 7.14 -19.26
C ASP A 291 -13.40 5.64 -18.93
N LEU A 292 -13.14 5.27 -17.68
CA LEU A 292 -13.34 3.90 -17.20
C LEU A 292 -14.81 3.49 -17.30
N VAL A 293 -15.75 4.35 -16.85
CA VAL A 293 -17.20 4.12 -16.97
C VAL A 293 -17.60 3.93 -18.44
N ALA A 294 -17.10 4.76 -19.34
CA ALA A 294 -17.38 4.64 -20.77
C ALA A 294 -16.86 3.31 -21.36
N ALA A 295 -15.62 2.90 -20.99
CA ALA A 295 -15.04 1.65 -21.42
C ALA A 295 -15.80 0.42 -20.90
N LEU A 296 -16.33 0.46 -19.68
CA LEU A 296 -17.15 -0.60 -19.09
C LEU A 296 -18.52 -0.68 -19.76
N ARG A 297 -19.20 0.46 -19.98
CA ARG A 297 -20.53 0.51 -20.60
C ARG A 297 -20.52 0.08 -22.06
N SER A 298 -19.47 0.39 -22.80
CA SER A 298 -19.32 -0.03 -24.18
C SER A 298 -18.92 -1.50 -24.35
N GLY A 299 -18.64 -2.23 -23.25
CA GLY A 299 -18.10 -3.60 -23.30
C GLY A 299 -16.65 -3.69 -23.74
N ARG A 300 -15.95 -2.56 -23.87
CA ARG A 300 -14.50 -2.54 -24.16
C ARG A 300 -13.74 -3.27 -23.07
N LEU A 301 -14.10 -3.04 -21.81
CA LEU A 301 -13.66 -3.81 -20.65
C LEU A 301 -14.78 -4.76 -20.21
N ALA A 302 -14.41 -6.01 -19.93
CA ALA A 302 -15.33 -7.01 -19.36
C ALA A 302 -15.67 -6.71 -17.90
N GLY A 303 -14.75 -6.05 -17.16
CA GLY A 303 -15.00 -5.69 -15.78
C GLY A 303 -13.89 -4.85 -15.17
N ALA A 304 -14.16 -4.30 -14.00
CA ALA A 304 -13.18 -3.61 -13.16
C ALA A 304 -13.31 -3.96 -11.69
N GLY A 305 -12.16 -4.07 -11.00
CA GLY A 305 -12.05 -4.15 -9.54
C GLY A 305 -11.40 -2.89 -8.99
N LEU A 306 -12.07 -2.18 -8.09
CA LEU A 306 -11.65 -0.87 -7.61
C LEU A 306 -11.63 -0.87 -6.08
N ASP A 307 -10.45 -0.87 -5.48
CA ASP A 307 -10.32 -0.62 -4.04
C ASP A 307 -10.17 0.88 -3.75
N VAL A 308 -9.84 1.66 -4.77
CA VAL A 308 -9.61 3.10 -4.69
C VAL A 308 -10.35 3.83 -5.81
N THR A 309 -10.91 5.01 -5.49
CA THR A 309 -11.67 5.86 -6.41
C THR A 309 -11.24 7.33 -6.29
N ASP A 310 -11.77 8.20 -7.14
CA ASP A 310 -11.63 9.64 -7.00
C ASP A 310 -12.97 10.31 -7.35
N PRO A 311 -13.63 10.95 -6.34
CA PRO A 311 -13.19 11.13 -4.95
C PRO A 311 -13.34 9.88 -4.06
N GLU A 312 -12.77 9.94 -2.87
CA GLU A 312 -13.02 9.03 -1.74
C GLU A 312 -13.57 9.83 -0.54
N PRO A 313 -14.74 9.44 0.03
CA PRO A 313 -15.63 8.36 -0.40
C PRO A 313 -16.25 8.59 -1.78
N LEU A 314 -16.54 7.47 -2.51
CA LEU A 314 -17.26 7.55 -3.79
C LEU A 314 -18.70 8.05 -3.55
N PRO A 315 -19.17 9.11 -4.26
CA PRO A 315 -20.53 9.63 -4.12
C PRO A 315 -21.59 8.57 -4.37
N ALA A 316 -22.71 8.64 -3.64
CA ALA A 316 -23.77 7.63 -3.71
C ALA A 316 -24.48 7.58 -5.08
N ASP A 317 -24.43 8.65 -5.85
CA ASP A 317 -25.00 8.77 -7.19
C ASP A 317 -24.02 8.43 -8.32
N ASP A 318 -22.78 8.07 -7.97
CA ASP A 318 -21.76 7.72 -8.98
C ASP A 318 -22.20 6.52 -9.83
N PRO A 319 -22.02 6.61 -11.16
CA PRO A 319 -22.44 5.55 -12.07
C PRO A 319 -21.73 4.21 -11.86
N LEU A 320 -20.54 4.17 -11.26
CA LEU A 320 -19.81 2.93 -10.98
C LEU A 320 -20.62 1.96 -10.10
N TRP A 321 -21.42 2.48 -9.13
CA TRP A 321 -22.27 1.65 -8.26
C TRP A 321 -23.30 0.80 -9.01
N LYS A 322 -23.71 1.25 -10.19
CA LYS A 322 -24.78 0.62 -10.97
C LYS A 322 -24.25 -0.31 -12.06
N LEU A 323 -22.93 -0.43 -12.23
CA LEU A 323 -22.34 -1.29 -13.24
C LEU A 323 -22.22 -2.72 -12.72
N PRO A 324 -22.88 -3.72 -13.37
CA PRO A 324 -22.90 -5.10 -12.88
C PRO A 324 -21.56 -5.82 -13.01
N ASN A 325 -20.62 -5.24 -13.79
CA ASN A 325 -19.30 -5.74 -14.06
C ASN A 325 -18.21 -4.99 -13.28
N VAL A 326 -18.60 -4.32 -12.18
CA VAL A 326 -17.64 -3.60 -11.30
C VAL A 326 -17.74 -4.15 -9.88
N ILE A 327 -16.59 -4.37 -9.25
CA ILE A 327 -16.46 -4.64 -7.81
C ILE A 327 -15.78 -3.45 -7.18
N ILE A 328 -16.39 -2.87 -6.14
CA ILE A 328 -15.87 -1.74 -5.39
C ILE A 328 -15.67 -2.15 -3.95
N THR A 329 -14.50 -1.87 -3.40
CA THR A 329 -14.21 -1.98 -1.97
C THR A 329 -13.71 -0.62 -1.45
N PRO A 330 -14.02 -0.24 -0.19
CA PRO A 330 -13.80 1.13 0.29
C PRO A 330 -12.39 1.33 0.85
N HIS A 331 -11.36 1.16 0.02
CA HIS A 331 -9.93 1.34 0.33
C HIS A 331 -9.49 0.49 1.53
N VAL A 332 -9.82 -0.81 1.49
CA VAL A 332 -9.62 -1.77 2.59
C VAL A 332 -8.69 -2.93 2.23
N SER A 333 -8.17 -2.95 1.00
CA SER A 333 -7.34 -4.08 0.53
C SER A 333 -6.11 -4.38 1.37
N ALA A 334 -5.61 -3.39 2.13
CA ALA A 334 -4.50 -3.54 3.06
C ALA A 334 -4.90 -4.17 4.42
N SER A 335 -6.20 -4.32 4.70
CA SER A 335 -6.68 -4.81 5.99
C SER A 335 -6.49 -6.32 6.12
N SER A 336 -5.88 -6.77 7.21
CA SER A 336 -5.73 -8.19 7.56
C SER A 336 -5.54 -8.36 9.06
N ASP A 337 -5.67 -9.58 9.54
CA ASP A 337 -5.37 -9.97 10.92
C ASP A 337 -3.89 -9.79 11.29
N ARG A 338 -2.98 -9.78 10.29
CA ARG A 338 -1.53 -9.66 10.48
C ARG A 338 -1.00 -8.23 10.29
N LEU A 339 -1.81 -7.30 9.80
CA LEU A 339 -1.35 -5.96 9.43
C LEU A 339 -0.71 -5.22 10.61
N PHE A 340 -1.43 -5.15 11.74
CA PHE A 340 -0.94 -4.40 12.91
C PHE A 340 0.29 -5.03 13.53
N GLU A 341 0.35 -6.35 13.60
CA GLU A 341 1.56 -7.07 14.06
C GLU A 341 2.78 -6.65 13.23
N ARG A 342 2.67 -6.71 11.90
CA ARG A 342 3.76 -6.34 10.98
C ARG A 342 4.16 -4.87 11.09
N ILE A 343 3.18 -3.97 11.24
CA ILE A 343 3.45 -2.53 11.44
C ILE A 343 4.30 -2.31 12.70
N PHE A 344 3.89 -2.89 13.82
CA PHE A 344 4.60 -2.70 15.09
C PHE A 344 5.95 -3.40 15.12
N LEU A 345 6.08 -4.59 14.50
CA LEU A 345 7.37 -5.27 14.34
C LEU A 345 8.37 -4.43 13.54
N LEU A 346 7.95 -3.87 12.39
CA LEU A 346 8.83 -3.02 11.57
C LEU A 346 9.19 -1.73 12.30
N ALA A 347 8.22 -1.07 12.92
CA ALA A 347 8.48 0.17 13.65
C ALA A 347 9.44 -0.04 14.84
N ARG A 348 9.24 -1.14 15.59
CA ARG A 348 10.14 -1.54 16.68
C ARG A 348 11.55 -1.85 16.19
N GLU A 349 11.66 -2.60 15.10
CA GLU A 349 12.97 -2.93 14.52
C GLU A 349 13.69 -1.67 14.02
N ASN A 350 12.99 -0.75 13.38
CA ASN A 350 13.59 0.53 12.98
C ASN A 350 13.96 1.39 14.18
N LEU A 351 13.19 1.36 15.28
CA LEU A 351 13.58 2.04 16.52
C LEU A 351 14.88 1.45 17.08
N ARG A 352 14.99 0.12 17.17
CA ARG A 352 16.23 -0.57 17.60
C ARG A 352 17.41 -0.13 16.74
N ARG A 353 17.24 -0.19 15.42
CA ARG A 353 18.28 0.18 14.45
C ARG A 353 18.68 1.64 14.55
N TYR A 354 17.72 2.53 14.79
CA TYR A 354 17.99 3.96 14.97
C TYR A 354 18.77 4.23 16.24
N VAL A 355 18.40 3.58 17.36
CA VAL A 355 19.13 3.68 18.66
C VAL A 355 20.56 3.18 18.53
N GLU A 356 20.79 2.06 17.82
CA GLU A 356 22.09 1.45 17.61
C GLU A 356 22.88 2.07 16.43
N GLY A 357 22.28 3.02 15.71
CA GLY A 357 22.92 3.69 14.58
C GLY A 357 23.10 2.79 13.35
N GLU A 358 22.26 1.76 13.17
CA GLU A 358 22.32 0.78 12.09
C GLU A 358 21.61 1.26 10.81
N ARG A 359 21.58 0.41 9.78
CA ARG A 359 20.83 0.66 8.54
C ARG A 359 19.35 0.49 8.79
N LEU A 360 18.56 1.56 8.56
CA LEU A 360 17.12 1.52 8.69
C LEU A 360 16.46 0.73 7.54
N LEU A 361 15.32 0.12 7.81
CA LEU A 361 14.48 -0.54 6.82
C LEU A 361 13.49 0.45 6.21
N SER A 362 13.15 0.24 4.93
CA SER A 362 12.06 0.96 4.26
C SER A 362 12.21 2.49 4.28
N VAL A 363 13.43 2.97 4.05
CA VAL A 363 13.70 4.41 3.93
C VAL A 363 13.03 4.95 2.67
N VAL A 364 12.35 6.07 2.83
CA VAL A 364 11.65 6.78 1.75
C VAL A 364 12.64 7.65 0.98
N ASP A 365 12.64 7.52 -0.34
CA ASP A 365 13.26 8.48 -1.23
C ASP A 365 12.33 9.70 -1.36
N VAL A 366 12.61 10.75 -0.59
CA VAL A 366 11.75 11.96 -0.52
C VAL A 366 11.74 12.75 -1.83
N GLU A 367 12.75 12.57 -2.69
CA GLU A 367 12.78 13.20 -4.02
C GLU A 367 11.83 12.49 -4.99
N ARG A 368 11.71 11.18 -4.88
CA ARG A 368 10.83 10.36 -5.70
C ARG A 368 9.43 10.21 -5.11
N GLY A 369 9.27 10.48 -3.81
CA GLY A 369 7.98 10.40 -3.10
C GLY A 369 7.57 8.98 -2.69
N TYR A 370 8.47 7.98 -2.75
CA TYR A 370 8.18 6.58 -2.39
C TYR A 370 9.44 5.81 -1.95
#